data_2eba19f4cff4c1d9f1b534f27ecd8d7f
#
_entry.id   2eba19f4cff4c1d9f1b534f27ecd8d7f
#
_cell.length_a   1.000
_cell.length_b   1.000
_cell.length_c   1.000
_cell.angle_alpha   90.00
_cell.angle_beta   90.00
_cell.angle_gamma   90.00
#
_symmetry.space_group_name_H-M   'P 1'
#
loop_
_entity.id
_entity.type
_entity.pdbx_description
1 polymer ?
#
loop_
_entity_poly.entity_id
_entity_poly.type
_entity_poly.pdbx_seq_one_letter_code
_entity_poly.pdbx_strand_id
1 'polypeptide(L)'
;VASTANVTDGDVEAAIRDAVAGGATMIMLREPGMPAGRLAELATRVKAVTRGKALLVIHDRVDVAQAVEADGVQLAEDGLPTRAARGLIGKYTVLGRSADDHATALQATAEGAEWVLAGPIYKSATQPDEKPTGSKLISDIVEDSAIPVIAIGGLTVENVPEVIQAGAAGIAVISAIAGAEDRKEATQALAAALSEAWSHRAGEVKVTA
;
A
#
# COMPACT_ATOMS: atom_id res chain seq x y z
N VAL A 1 3.81 -2.14 3.63
CA VAL A 1 2.88 -2.41 4.75
C VAL A 1 3.68 -2.90 5.94
N ALA A 2 3.51 -2.32 7.11
CA ALA A 2 4.23 -2.65 8.32
C ALA A 2 3.29 -3.21 9.40
N SER A 3 3.73 -4.28 10.08
CA SER A 3 3.04 -4.90 11.20
C SER A 3 4.07 -5.50 12.14
N THR A 4 3.83 -5.47 13.46
CA THR A 4 4.69 -6.12 14.46
C THR A 4 4.83 -7.63 14.21
N ALA A 5 3.80 -8.27 13.66
CA ALA A 5 3.82 -9.69 13.33
C ALA A 5 4.73 -10.05 12.13
N ASN A 6 5.05 -9.10 11.27
CA ASN A 6 5.84 -9.33 10.06
C ASN A 6 7.32 -8.95 10.20
N VAL A 7 7.70 -8.35 11.33
CA VAL A 7 9.07 -7.90 11.59
C VAL A 7 9.78 -8.92 12.47
N THR A 8 10.88 -9.47 11.97
CA THR A 8 11.58 -10.62 12.61
C THR A 8 12.13 -10.34 14.00
N ASP A 9 12.54 -9.09 14.27
CA ASP A 9 13.05 -8.64 15.56
C ASP A 9 11.99 -7.98 16.46
N GLY A 10 10.74 -7.87 15.97
CA GLY A 10 9.63 -7.24 16.68
C GLY A 10 9.69 -5.72 16.78
N ASP A 11 10.75 -5.06 16.27
CA ASP A 11 10.89 -3.60 16.26
C ASP A 11 10.34 -3.00 14.96
N VAL A 12 9.01 -2.85 14.91
CA VAL A 12 8.33 -2.26 13.76
C VAL A 12 8.75 -0.81 13.51
N GLU A 13 9.12 -0.07 14.54
CA GLU A 13 9.55 1.34 14.39
C GLU A 13 10.93 1.42 13.73
N ALA A 14 11.86 0.52 14.08
CA ALA A 14 13.15 0.42 13.40
C ALA A 14 12.95 0.02 11.93
N ALA A 15 12.13 -0.99 11.66
CA ALA A 15 11.83 -1.41 10.29
C ALA A 15 11.23 -0.28 9.44
N ILE A 16 10.34 0.54 10.03
CA ILE A 16 9.77 1.71 9.35
C ILE A 16 10.83 2.78 9.11
N ARG A 17 11.72 3.05 10.08
CA ARG A 17 12.84 4.00 9.88
C ARG A 17 13.72 3.59 8.71
N ASP A 18 14.06 2.30 8.63
CA ASP A 18 14.89 1.75 7.56
C ASP A 18 14.19 1.86 6.21
N ALA A 19 12.91 1.50 6.14
CA ALA A 19 12.10 1.61 4.92
C ALA A 19 11.99 3.08 4.44
N VAL A 20 11.72 4.03 5.35
CA VAL A 20 11.67 5.47 5.02
C VAL A 20 13.05 5.98 4.57
N ALA A 21 14.13 5.54 5.23
CA ALA A 21 15.50 5.89 4.82
C ALA A 21 15.90 5.26 3.48
N GLY A 22 15.26 4.15 3.09
CA GLY A 22 15.40 3.48 1.80
C GLY A 22 14.56 4.07 0.68
N GLY A 23 13.67 5.04 0.98
CA GLY A 23 12.86 5.73 -0.03
C GLY A 23 11.38 5.32 -0.08
N ALA A 24 10.87 4.61 0.93
CA ALA A 24 9.43 4.39 1.04
C ALA A 24 8.69 5.72 1.22
N THR A 25 7.69 5.96 0.40
CA THR A 25 6.89 7.21 0.38
C THR A 25 5.56 7.09 1.12
N MET A 26 5.16 5.88 1.48
CA MET A 26 3.95 5.59 2.25
C MET A 26 4.19 4.42 3.19
N ILE A 27 3.79 4.58 4.43
CA ILE A 27 3.80 3.51 5.44
C ILE A 27 2.36 3.19 5.82
N MET A 28 1.92 1.98 5.53
CA MET A 28 0.64 1.47 5.98
C MET A 28 0.85 0.64 7.24
N LEU A 29 0.34 1.12 8.37
CA LEU A 29 0.37 0.41 9.65
C LEU A 29 -0.83 -0.52 9.76
N ARG A 30 -0.57 -1.84 9.79
CA ARG A 30 -1.59 -2.90 9.86
C ARG A 30 -1.37 -3.78 11.07
N GLU A 31 -2.20 -3.63 12.09
CA GLU A 31 -2.15 -4.38 13.36
C GLU A 31 -3.52 -5.01 13.67
N PRO A 32 -3.87 -6.11 12.99
CA PRO A 32 -5.15 -6.76 13.22
C PRO A 32 -5.24 -7.26 14.67
N GLY A 33 -6.34 -6.93 15.34
CA GLY A 33 -6.57 -7.33 16.73
C GLY A 33 -5.90 -6.49 17.81
N MET A 34 -5.07 -5.49 17.44
CA MET A 34 -4.47 -4.59 18.44
C MET A 34 -5.54 -3.65 19.03
N PRO A 35 -5.63 -3.50 20.36
CA PRO A 35 -6.55 -2.54 21.00
C PRO A 35 -6.30 -1.11 20.51
N ALA A 36 -7.38 -0.33 20.33
CA ALA A 36 -7.33 1.02 19.76
C ALA A 36 -6.31 1.93 20.44
N GLY A 37 -6.27 1.96 21.75
CA GLY A 37 -5.32 2.79 22.50
C GLY A 37 -3.86 2.46 22.19
N ARG A 38 -3.52 1.15 22.17
CA ARG A 38 -2.15 0.70 21.83
C ARG A 38 -1.79 1.01 20.37
N LEU A 39 -2.75 0.83 19.47
CA LEU A 39 -2.53 1.18 18.06
C LEU A 39 -2.33 2.67 17.88
N ALA A 40 -3.09 3.52 18.58
CA ALA A 40 -2.92 4.97 18.57
C ALA A 40 -1.55 5.41 19.12
N GLU A 41 -1.09 4.80 20.21
CA GLU A 41 0.25 5.06 20.75
C GLU A 41 1.35 4.68 19.74
N LEU A 42 1.26 3.49 19.13
CA LEU A 42 2.19 3.05 18.09
C LEU A 42 2.14 3.97 16.87
N ALA A 43 0.96 4.27 16.37
CA ALA A 43 0.76 5.17 15.22
C ALA A 43 1.33 6.57 15.48
N THR A 44 1.21 7.10 16.69
CA THR A 44 1.80 8.39 17.07
C THR A 44 3.33 8.36 16.97
N ARG A 45 3.97 7.28 17.43
CA ARG A 45 5.44 7.11 17.30
C ARG A 45 5.86 6.95 15.84
N VAL A 46 5.11 6.15 15.07
CA VAL A 46 5.35 5.98 13.62
C VAL A 46 5.18 7.30 12.89
N LYS A 47 4.15 8.10 13.21
CA LYS A 47 3.95 9.44 12.64
C LYS A 47 5.15 10.38 12.85
N ALA A 48 5.81 10.28 13.99
CA ALA A 48 7.04 11.03 14.22
C ALA A 48 8.19 10.62 13.29
N VAL A 49 8.26 9.34 12.92
CA VAL A 49 9.27 8.81 11.97
C VAL A 49 8.94 9.23 10.53
N THR A 50 7.66 9.19 10.13
CA THR A 50 7.21 9.46 8.74
C THR A 50 7.10 10.95 8.42
N ARG A 51 6.96 11.82 9.43
CA ARG A 51 6.71 13.25 9.26
C ARG A 51 7.63 13.91 8.23
N GLY A 52 7.03 14.49 7.18
CA GLY A 52 7.73 15.19 6.11
C GLY A 52 8.55 14.30 5.16
N LYS A 53 8.43 12.97 5.28
CA LYS A 53 9.18 11.99 4.46
C LYS A 53 8.28 10.98 3.77
N ALA A 54 7.25 10.50 4.46
CA ALA A 54 6.31 9.50 3.95
C ALA A 54 4.92 9.72 4.55
N LEU A 55 3.88 9.29 3.86
CA LEU A 55 2.51 9.30 4.38
C LEU A 55 2.34 8.18 5.40
N LEU A 56 1.64 8.46 6.51
CA LEU A 56 1.15 7.45 7.43
C LEU A 56 -0.29 7.09 7.10
N VAL A 57 -0.53 5.85 6.75
CA VAL A 57 -1.85 5.28 6.47
C VAL A 57 -2.18 4.23 7.54
N ILE A 58 -3.36 4.30 8.13
CA ILE A 58 -3.83 3.31 9.09
C ILE A 58 -4.75 2.32 8.37
N HIS A 59 -4.47 1.02 8.55
CA HIS A 59 -5.29 -0.03 7.94
C HIS A 59 -6.55 -0.27 8.78
N ASP A 60 -7.70 -0.10 8.14
CA ASP A 60 -9.06 -0.47 8.60
C ASP A 60 -9.56 0.19 9.90
N ARG A 61 -8.76 0.99 10.55
CA ARG A 61 -9.09 1.65 11.83
C ARG A 61 -9.27 3.16 11.63
N VAL A 62 -10.45 3.52 11.11
CA VAL A 62 -10.87 4.91 10.86
C VAL A 62 -10.80 5.75 12.14
N ASP A 63 -11.25 5.19 13.27
CA ASP A 63 -11.21 5.81 14.60
C ASP A 63 -9.78 6.18 15.05
N VAL A 64 -8.84 5.25 14.87
CA VAL A 64 -7.42 5.49 15.21
C VAL A 64 -6.80 6.48 14.25
N ALA A 65 -7.08 6.37 12.95
CA ALA A 65 -6.55 7.31 11.95
C ALA A 65 -6.96 8.77 12.28
N GLN A 66 -8.21 8.98 12.66
CA GLN A 66 -8.68 10.30 13.11
C GLN A 66 -8.01 10.75 14.40
N ALA A 67 -7.93 9.87 15.41
CA ALA A 67 -7.36 10.20 16.72
C ALA A 67 -5.89 10.63 16.65
N VAL A 68 -5.11 10.05 15.70
CA VAL A 68 -3.69 10.39 15.51
C VAL A 68 -3.46 11.37 14.35
N GLU A 69 -4.53 11.81 13.69
CA GLU A 69 -4.46 12.66 12.50
C GLU A 69 -3.53 12.04 11.44
N ALA A 70 -3.73 10.75 11.13
CA ALA A 70 -2.99 10.08 10.07
C ALA A 70 -3.30 10.72 8.70
N ASP A 71 -2.35 10.59 7.76
CA ASP A 71 -2.52 11.13 6.41
C ASP A 71 -3.60 10.38 5.63
N GLY A 72 -3.81 9.09 5.94
CA GLY A 72 -4.80 8.27 5.23
C GLY A 72 -5.32 7.06 5.99
N VAL A 73 -6.33 6.45 5.37
CA VAL A 73 -6.91 5.16 5.77
C VAL A 73 -6.89 4.22 4.57
N GLN A 74 -6.49 2.97 4.79
CA GLN A 74 -6.67 1.88 3.83
C GLN A 74 -7.73 0.93 4.36
N LEU A 75 -8.84 0.81 3.67
CA LEU A 75 -9.90 -0.13 4.03
C LEU A 75 -9.58 -1.54 3.53
N ALA A 76 -9.81 -2.51 4.41
CA ALA A 76 -9.82 -3.92 4.04
C ALA A 76 -11.02 -4.22 3.12
N GLU A 77 -10.95 -5.32 2.41
CA GLU A 77 -12.04 -5.76 1.51
C GLU A 77 -13.36 -6.01 2.27
N ASP A 78 -13.26 -6.59 3.47
CA ASP A 78 -14.37 -6.83 4.41
C ASP A 78 -14.57 -5.70 5.44
N GLY A 79 -13.83 -4.58 5.30
CA GLY A 79 -13.90 -3.43 6.19
C GLY A 79 -15.15 -2.56 5.97
N LEU A 80 -15.16 -1.37 6.59
CA LEU A 80 -16.26 -0.43 6.43
C LEU A 80 -16.54 -0.11 4.94
N PRO A 81 -17.81 0.06 4.52
CA PRO A 81 -18.10 0.56 3.18
C PRO A 81 -17.36 1.88 2.91
N THR A 82 -16.80 2.03 1.73
CA THR A 82 -15.97 3.18 1.35
C THR A 82 -16.69 4.51 1.57
N ARG A 83 -17.98 4.60 1.17
CA ARG A 83 -18.82 5.78 1.38
C ARG A 83 -19.01 6.11 2.86
N ALA A 84 -19.18 5.10 3.72
CA ALA A 84 -19.34 5.31 5.15
C ALA A 84 -18.03 5.83 5.78
N ALA A 85 -16.91 5.22 5.43
CA ALA A 85 -15.58 5.67 5.89
C ALA A 85 -15.29 7.11 5.44
N ARG A 86 -15.58 7.47 4.18
CA ARG A 86 -15.44 8.84 3.66
C ARG A 86 -16.26 9.84 4.47
N GLY A 87 -17.48 9.48 4.86
CA GLY A 87 -18.32 10.31 5.71
C GLY A 87 -17.72 10.58 7.10
N LEU A 88 -16.96 9.63 7.63
CA LEU A 88 -16.29 9.77 8.93
C LEU A 88 -15.01 10.60 8.85
N ILE A 89 -14.11 10.29 7.89
CA ILE A 89 -12.77 10.93 7.82
C ILE A 89 -12.77 12.30 7.15
N GLY A 90 -13.89 12.71 6.54
CA GLY A 90 -13.95 13.97 5.80
C GLY A 90 -13.14 13.94 4.49
N LYS A 91 -12.83 15.12 3.95
CA LYS A 91 -12.24 15.27 2.61
C LYS A 91 -10.71 15.42 2.57
N TYR A 92 -10.06 15.58 3.72
CA TYR A 92 -8.62 15.86 3.77
C TYR A 92 -7.77 14.63 4.08
N THR A 93 -8.37 13.57 4.65
CA THR A 93 -7.71 12.30 4.90
C THR A 93 -7.87 11.42 3.66
N VAL A 94 -6.77 10.99 3.08
CA VAL A 94 -6.81 10.15 1.87
C VAL A 94 -7.35 8.75 2.17
N LEU A 95 -8.11 8.17 1.25
CA LEU A 95 -8.82 6.91 1.44
C LEU A 95 -8.48 5.92 0.35
N GLY A 96 -7.94 4.77 0.74
CA GLY A 96 -7.72 3.63 -0.14
C GLY A 96 -8.68 2.48 0.15
N ARG A 97 -8.87 1.61 -0.83
CA ARG A 97 -9.64 0.37 -0.71
C ARG A 97 -8.86 -0.80 -1.28
N SER A 98 -8.85 -1.94 -0.59
CA SER A 98 -8.34 -3.19 -1.13
C SER A 98 -9.37 -3.80 -2.07
N ALA A 99 -8.91 -4.38 -3.19
CA ALA A 99 -9.72 -5.07 -4.16
C ALA A 99 -8.94 -6.22 -4.80
N ASP A 100 -9.55 -7.39 -4.85
CA ASP A 100 -9.06 -8.58 -5.54
C ASP A 100 -9.77 -8.82 -6.88
N ASP A 101 -10.78 -8.01 -7.19
CA ASP A 101 -11.52 -8.02 -8.44
C ASP A 101 -11.81 -6.61 -9.00
N HIS A 102 -12.13 -6.56 -10.29
CA HIS A 102 -12.44 -5.34 -11.04
C HIS A 102 -13.70 -4.62 -10.51
N ALA A 103 -14.76 -5.35 -10.18
CA ALA A 103 -16.03 -4.75 -9.76
C ALA A 103 -15.88 -4.03 -8.41
N THR A 104 -15.21 -4.64 -7.45
CA THR A 104 -14.88 -4.05 -6.14
C THR A 104 -14.04 -2.77 -6.31
N ALA A 105 -13.07 -2.76 -7.23
CA ALA A 105 -12.25 -1.58 -7.51
C ALA A 105 -13.06 -0.42 -8.09
N LEU A 106 -13.96 -0.69 -9.04
CA LEU A 106 -14.84 0.35 -9.62
C LEU A 106 -15.84 0.88 -8.60
N GLN A 107 -16.42 0.01 -7.76
CA GLN A 107 -17.29 0.44 -6.68
C GLN A 107 -16.55 1.35 -5.70
N ALA A 108 -15.34 0.98 -5.30
CA ALA A 108 -14.51 1.80 -4.42
C ALA A 108 -14.28 3.21 -5.00
N THR A 109 -13.95 3.29 -6.29
CA THR A 109 -13.80 4.54 -7.03
C THR A 109 -15.07 5.39 -6.98
N ALA A 110 -16.21 4.81 -7.30
CA ALA A 110 -17.51 5.48 -7.29
C ALA A 110 -17.95 5.94 -5.87
N GLU A 111 -17.46 5.29 -4.84
CA GLU A 111 -17.75 5.60 -3.43
C GLU A 111 -16.75 6.57 -2.77
N GLY A 112 -15.74 7.04 -3.51
CA GLY A 112 -14.82 8.08 -3.07
C GLY A 112 -13.49 7.58 -2.52
N ALA A 113 -13.03 6.40 -2.89
CA ALA A 113 -11.64 6.01 -2.74
C ALA A 113 -10.75 6.86 -3.65
N GLU A 114 -9.53 7.10 -3.24
CA GLU A 114 -8.53 7.90 -3.95
C GLU A 114 -7.38 7.05 -4.48
N TRP A 115 -7.30 5.77 -4.08
CA TRP A 115 -6.52 4.71 -4.72
C TRP A 115 -7.12 3.35 -4.43
N VAL A 116 -6.77 2.38 -5.28
CA VAL A 116 -7.06 0.96 -5.06
C VAL A 116 -5.77 0.22 -4.74
N LEU A 117 -5.79 -0.62 -3.71
CA LEU A 117 -4.74 -1.59 -3.43
C LEU A 117 -5.16 -2.92 -4.04
N ALA A 118 -4.62 -3.25 -5.22
CA ALA A 118 -5.01 -4.42 -6.00
C ALA A 118 -4.11 -5.64 -5.71
N GLY A 119 -4.69 -6.77 -5.39
CA GLY A 119 -3.96 -8.01 -5.16
C GLY A 119 -4.71 -9.06 -4.35
N PRO A 120 -4.04 -10.20 -4.07
CA PRO A 120 -2.61 -10.46 -4.30
C PRO A 120 -2.28 -10.71 -5.79
N ILE A 121 -1.28 -9.99 -6.32
CA ILE A 121 -0.91 -10.14 -7.74
C ILE A 121 -0.16 -11.45 -7.98
N TYR A 122 0.81 -11.76 -7.12
CA TYR A 122 1.58 -13.01 -7.14
C TYR A 122 1.41 -13.77 -5.84
N LYS A 123 1.79 -15.04 -5.83
CA LYS A 123 1.80 -15.86 -4.62
C LYS A 123 2.67 -15.21 -3.55
N SER A 124 2.13 -15.09 -2.34
CA SER A 124 2.80 -14.42 -1.23
C SER A 124 3.00 -15.36 -0.04
N ALA A 125 4.17 -15.26 0.60
CA ALA A 125 4.44 -15.99 1.83
C ALA A 125 3.58 -15.50 3.02
N THR A 126 3.09 -14.27 2.98
CA THR A 126 2.21 -13.70 4.02
C THR A 126 0.75 -14.12 3.90
N GLN A 127 0.35 -14.58 2.72
CA GLN A 127 -1.01 -15.04 2.41
C GLN A 127 -0.93 -16.25 1.46
N PRO A 128 -0.44 -17.41 1.94
CA PRO A 128 -0.13 -18.58 1.09
C PRO A 128 -1.37 -19.23 0.48
N ASP A 129 -2.54 -19.07 1.12
CA ASP A 129 -3.81 -19.67 0.73
C ASP A 129 -4.60 -18.80 -0.27
N GLU A 130 -4.24 -17.53 -0.43
CA GLU A 130 -4.88 -16.65 -1.39
C GLU A 130 -4.42 -16.96 -2.82
N LYS A 131 -5.40 -16.99 -3.73
CA LYS A 131 -5.13 -17.24 -5.14
C LYS A 131 -4.64 -15.96 -5.83
N PRO A 132 -3.47 -15.97 -6.47
CA PRO A 132 -2.99 -14.83 -7.23
C PRO A 132 -3.96 -14.41 -8.34
N THR A 133 -4.16 -13.10 -8.47
CA THR A 133 -5.02 -12.51 -9.51
C THR A 133 -4.26 -12.22 -10.81
N GLY A 134 -2.93 -12.08 -10.73
CA GLY A 134 -2.06 -11.72 -11.84
C GLY A 134 -2.10 -10.22 -12.19
N SER A 135 -1.14 -9.81 -13.02
CA SER A 135 -1.03 -8.41 -13.49
C SER A 135 -2.21 -7.96 -14.36
N LYS A 136 -2.98 -8.91 -14.91
CA LYS A 136 -4.20 -8.61 -15.68
C LYS A 136 -5.23 -7.84 -14.84
N LEU A 137 -5.38 -8.13 -13.56
CA LEU A 137 -6.28 -7.36 -12.68
C LEU A 137 -5.95 -5.87 -12.69
N ILE A 138 -4.66 -5.52 -12.70
CA ILE A 138 -4.22 -4.12 -12.73
C ILE A 138 -4.68 -3.44 -14.01
N SER A 139 -4.42 -4.06 -15.19
CA SER A 139 -4.81 -3.48 -16.47
C SER A 139 -6.32 -3.33 -16.60
N ASP A 140 -7.09 -4.33 -16.15
CA ASP A 140 -8.56 -4.27 -16.17
C ASP A 140 -9.10 -3.11 -15.31
N ILE A 141 -8.52 -2.89 -14.11
CA ILE A 141 -8.93 -1.77 -13.26
C ILE A 141 -8.52 -0.42 -13.87
N VAL A 142 -7.30 -0.31 -14.38
CA VAL A 142 -6.76 0.94 -14.92
C VAL A 142 -7.51 1.39 -16.18
N GLU A 143 -8.04 0.45 -16.97
CA GLU A 143 -8.84 0.78 -18.17
C GLU A 143 -10.12 1.54 -17.81
N ASP A 144 -10.77 1.20 -16.70
CA ASP A 144 -12.08 1.73 -16.32
C ASP A 144 -12.05 2.66 -15.10
N SER A 145 -10.92 2.78 -14.41
CA SER A 145 -10.78 3.57 -13.18
C SER A 145 -9.87 4.77 -13.37
N ALA A 146 -10.31 5.94 -12.89
CA ALA A 146 -9.52 7.16 -12.94
C ALA A 146 -8.56 7.32 -11.74
N ILE A 147 -8.64 6.46 -10.71
CA ILE A 147 -7.80 6.56 -9.53
C ILE A 147 -6.58 5.63 -9.62
N PRO A 148 -5.46 5.98 -8.96
CA PRO A 148 -4.26 5.16 -8.97
C PRO A 148 -4.49 3.75 -8.45
N VAL A 149 -3.88 2.76 -9.11
CA VAL A 149 -3.84 1.36 -8.67
C VAL A 149 -2.46 1.07 -8.10
N ILE A 150 -2.40 0.60 -6.86
CA ILE A 150 -1.18 0.15 -6.19
C ILE A 150 -1.20 -1.37 -6.14
N ALA A 151 -0.19 -2.02 -6.72
CA ALA A 151 -0.08 -3.48 -6.72
C ALA A 151 0.44 -4.00 -5.37
N ILE A 152 -0.12 -5.11 -4.87
CA ILE A 152 0.35 -5.79 -3.66
C ILE A 152 0.34 -7.31 -3.85
N GLY A 153 1.19 -8.01 -3.11
CA GLY A 153 1.25 -9.47 -3.04
C GLY A 153 2.34 -10.07 -3.90
N GLY A 154 3.34 -10.67 -3.24
CA GLY A 154 4.45 -11.39 -3.87
C GLY A 154 5.37 -10.55 -4.75
N LEU A 155 5.42 -9.23 -4.55
CA LEU A 155 6.24 -8.33 -5.35
C LEU A 155 7.71 -8.39 -4.95
N THR A 156 8.57 -8.43 -5.97
CA THR A 156 10.04 -8.44 -5.89
C THR A 156 10.62 -7.48 -6.93
N VAL A 157 11.92 -7.19 -6.84
CA VAL A 157 12.61 -6.33 -7.81
C VAL A 157 12.41 -6.82 -9.26
N GLU A 158 12.39 -8.15 -9.45
CA GLU A 158 12.31 -8.79 -10.78
C GLU A 158 10.92 -8.63 -11.43
N ASN A 159 9.84 -8.60 -10.63
CA ASN A 159 8.47 -8.53 -11.17
C ASN A 159 7.81 -7.15 -11.10
N VAL A 160 8.46 -6.17 -10.47
CA VAL A 160 8.01 -4.75 -10.47
C VAL A 160 7.79 -4.21 -11.88
N PRO A 161 8.68 -4.45 -12.88
CA PRO A 161 8.45 -3.93 -14.24
C PRO A 161 7.12 -4.40 -14.85
N GLU A 162 6.72 -5.66 -14.64
CA GLU A 162 5.47 -6.20 -15.19
C GLU A 162 4.24 -5.46 -14.65
N VAL A 163 4.16 -5.22 -13.34
CA VAL A 163 2.99 -4.54 -12.75
C VAL A 163 2.92 -3.07 -13.15
N ILE A 164 4.07 -2.41 -13.34
CA ILE A 164 4.12 -1.02 -13.83
C ILE A 164 3.70 -0.95 -15.30
N GLN A 165 4.13 -1.90 -16.12
CA GLN A 165 3.70 -2.01 -17.51
C GLN A 165 2.18 -2.26 -17.61
N ALA A 166 1.61 -3.07 -16.71
CA ALA A 166 0.17 -3.30 -16.61
C ALA A 166 -0.63 -2.06 -16.18
N GLY A 167 0.03 -1.01 -15.71
CA GLY A 167 -0.60 0.27 -15.38
C GLY A 167 -0.57 0.67 -13.90
N ALA A 168 0.05 -0.14 -13.02
CA ALA A 168 0.14 0.24 -11.62
C ALA A 168 0.81 1.60 -11.44
N ALA A 169 0.28 2.38 -10.51
CA ALA A 169 0.83 3.67 -10.08
C ALA A 169 1.91 3.51 -9.02
N GLY A 170 2.05 2.34 -8.44
CA GLY A 170 3.04 2.02 -7.42
C GLY A 170 2.91 0.60 -6.93
N ILE A 171 3.73 0.26 -5.95
CA ILE A 171 3.77 -1.06 -5.33
C ILE A 171 3.65 -0.96 -3.82
N ALA A 172 3.06 -1.99 -3.20
CA ALA A 172 3.08 -2.20 -1.76
C ALA A 172 3.67 -3.58 -1.45
N VAL A 173 4.58 -3.64 -0.49
CA VAL A 173 5.28 -4.86 -0.09
C VAL A 173 5.22 -5.08 1.42
N ILE A 174 5.36 -6.33 1.85
CA ILE A 174 5.48 -6.74 3.25
C ILE A 174 6.81 -7.46 3.43
N SER A 175 6.86 -8.74 3.09
CA SER A 175 8.00 -9.62 3.35
C SER A 175 9.28 -9.22 2.63
N ALA A 176 9.18 -8.61 1.46
CA ALA A 176 10.33 -8.14 0.70
C ALA A 176 11.19 -7.10 1.44
N ILE A 177 10.60 -6.37 2.40
CA ILE A 177 11.33 -5.44 3.26
C ILE A 177 11.41 -5.98 4.70
N ALA A 178 10.28 -6.39 5.27
CA ALA A 178 10.22 -6.79 6.69
C ALA A 178 11.10 -8.00 7.03
N GLY A 179 11.30 -8.91 6.06
CA GLY A 179 12.13 -10.11 6.19
C GLY A 179 13.59 -9.95 5.69
N ALA A 180 13.96 -8.80 5.16
CA ALA A 180 15.31 -8.56 4.64
C ALA A 180 16.33 -8.38 5.77
N GLU A 181 17.58 -8.80 5.56
CA GLU A 181 18.70 -8.56 6.47
C GLU A 181 19.02 -7.06 6.56
N ASP A 182 19.06 -6.37 5.39
CA ASP A 182 19.15 -4.92 5.29
C ASP A 182 17.86 -4.37 4.67
N ARG A 183 16.96 -3.90 5.52
CA ARG A 183 15.64 -3.36 5.13
C ARG A 183 15.77 -2.07 4.32
N LYS A 184 16.78 -1.27 4.60
CA LYS A 184 17.04 -0.03 3.87
C LYS A 184 17.50 -0.34 2.45
N GLU A 185 18.46 -1.25 2.29
CA GLU A 185 18.98 -1.65 0.99
C GLU A 185 17.87 -2.32 0.15
N ALA A 186 17.10 -3.23 0.74
CA ALA A 186 15.95 -3.86 0.08
C ALA A 186 14.92 -2.82 -0.40
N THR A 187 14.65 -1.78 0.41
CA THR A 187 13.74 -0.70 0.01
C THR A 187 14.33 0.13 -1.12
N GLN A 188 15.62 0.44 -1.09
CA GLN A 188 16.31 1.17 -2.15
C GLN A 188 16.28 0.41 -3.48
N ALA A 189 16.49 -0.91 -3.45
CA ALA A 189 16.44 -1.75 -4.63
C ALA A 189 15.04 -1.75 -5.27
N LEU A 190 13.98 -1.88 -4.45
CA LEU A 190 12.59 -1.80 -4.93
C LEU A 190 12.25 -0.41 -5.47
N ALA A 191 12.70 0.66 -4.82
CA ALA A 191 12.47 2.04 -5.27
C ALA A 191 13.19 2.33 -6.60
N ALA A 192 14.40 1.79 -6.78
CA ALA A 192 15.15 1.91 -8.03
C ALA A 192 14.45 1.16 -9.17
N ALA A 193 14.04 -0.09 -8.96
CA ALA A 193 13.29 -0.88 -9.95
C ALA A 193 11.98 -0.20 -10.36
N LEU A 194 11.27 0.38 -9.38
CA LEU A 194 10.04 1.14 -9.63
C LEU A 194 10.32 2.38 -10.49
N SER A 195 11.34 3.15 -10.17
CA SER A 195 11.73 4.37 -10.91
C SER A 195 12.16 4.06 -12.34
N GLU A 196 12.91 2.98 -12.54
CA GLU A 196 13.34 2.51 -13.86
C GLU A 196 12.14 2.07 -14.71
N ALA A 197 11.25 1.23 -14.15
CA ALA A 197 10.04 0.77 -14.82
C ALA A 197 9.13 1.94 -15.25
N TRP A 198 8.97 2.94 -14.39
CA TRP A 198 8.24 4.17 -14.70
C TRP A 198 8.86 4.96 -15.85
N SER A 199 10.20 5.07 -15.88
CA SER A 199 10.91 5.79 -16.93
C SER A 199 10.72 5.11 -18.28
N HIS A 200 10.76 3.78 -18.34
CA HIS A 200 10.50 3.01 -19.55
C HIS A 200 9.06 3.21 -20.06
N ARG A 201 8.07 3.04 -19.19
CA ARG A 201 6.66 3.25 -19.54
C ARG A 201 6.37 4.66 -20.06
N ALA A 202 6.94 5.70 -19.43
CA ALA A 202 6.77 7.09 -19.88
C ALA A 202 7.39 7.34 -21.25
N GLY A 203 8.48 6.64 -21.60
CA GLY A 203 9.10 6.68 -22.92
C GLY A 203 8.22 6.08 -24.02
N GLU A 204 7.51 4.99 -23.74
CA GLU A 204 6.62 4.32 -24.68
C GLU A 204 5.36 5.15 -25.01
N VAL A 205 4.78 5.83 -24.02
CA VAL A 205 3.60 6.69 -24.21
C VAL A 205 3.89 7.89 -25.12
N LYS A 206 5.12 8.39 -25.19
CA LYS A 206 5.50 9.51 -26.07
C LYS A 206 5.67 9.14 -27.54
N VAL A 207 5.80 7.86 -27.87
CA VAL A 207 6.02 7.39 -29.25
C VAL A 207 4.70 7.18 -30.01
N THR A 208 3.58 7.09 -29.32
CA THR A 208 2.24 6.82 -29.89
C THR A 208 1.35 8.05 -30.01
N ALA A 209 1.85 9.23 -29.71
CA ALA A 209 1.19 10.53 -29.90
C ALA A 209 1.81 11.25 -31.10
#